data_cf6769564e4317b22c758206818d32bf
#
_entry.id   cf6769564e4317b22c758206818d32bf
#
_cell.length_a   1.000
_cell.length_b   1.000
_cell.length_c   1.000
_cell.angle_alpha   90.00
_cell.angle_beta   90.00
_cell.angle_gamma   90.00
#
_symmetry.space_group_name_H-M   'P 1'
#
loop_
_entity.id
_entity.type
_entity.pdbx_description
1 polymer ?
#
loop_
_entity_poly.entity_id
_entity_poly.type
_entity_poly.pdbx_seq_one_letter_code
_entity_poly.pdbx_strand_id
1 'polypeptide(L)'
;KEKILNLVKSGEIREYEYLYLWNLITKLIDNYDLQKAYDDRIKRFTETCNKYLIDKHFNYNQSTLSLDVFLDSEVNSKRETIQLTQLSSGEKQIVSLFSKLYLESNEKSIVIIDEPELSLSIQWQKMLLPDVMRTENCDLLVTVTHSPFIFENEFDYDAKEIRRYIEMYK
;
A
#
# COMPACT_ATOMS: atom_id res chain seq x y z
N LYS A 1 -30.40 -17.58 11.21
CA LYS A 1 -30.17 -16.43 10.29
C LYS A 1 -31.43 -15.65 10.02
N GLU A 2 -32.52 -16.26 9.54
CA GLU A 2 -33.78 -15.57 9.20
C GLU A 2 -34.41 -14.81 10.36
N LYS A 3 -34.47 -15.39 11.58
CA LYS A 3 -35.03 -14.72 12.77
C LYS A 3 -34.28 -13.40 13.09
N ILE A 4 -32.95 -13.38 13.02
CA ILE A 4 -32.14 -12.18 13.29
C ILE A 4 -32.38 -11.14 12.18
N LEU A 5 -32.43 -11.56 10.92
CA LEU A 5 -32.72 -10.69 9.78
C LEU A 5 -34.09 -10.03 9.88
N ASN A 6 -35.10 -10.76 10.36
CA ASN A 6 -36.44 -10.24 10.55
C ASN A 6 -36.50 -9.23 11.69
N LEU A 7 -35.83 -9.49 12.83
CA LEU A 7 -35.71 -8.55 13.95
C LEU A 7 -34.98 -7.24 13.57
N VAL A 8 -33.97 -7.33 12.71
CA VAL A 8 -33.28 -6.14 12.18
C VAL A 8 -34.18 -5.34 11.24
N LYS A 9 -34.91 -6.01 10.34
CA LYS A 9 -35.81 -5.36 9.38
C LYS A 9 -37.05 -4.74 10.01
N SER A 10 -37.61 -5.37 11.06
CA SER A 10 -38.78 -4.83 11.79
C SER A 10 -38.42 -3.70 12.74
N GLY A 11 -37.14 -3.51 13.06
CA GLY A 11 -36.69 -2.53 14.04
C GLY A 11 -36.84 -2.97 15.50
N GLU A 12 -37.49 -4.08 15.76
CA GLU A 12 -37.73 -4.65 17.10
C GLU A 12 -36.42 -4.98 17.84
N ILE A 13 -35.31 -5.16 17.11
CA ILE A 13 -33.99 -5.41 17.69
C ILE A 13 -33.51 -4.27 18.61
N ARG A 14 -34.11 -3.09 18.51
CA ARG A 14 -33.82 -1.91 19.37
C ARG A 14 -34.64 -1.90 20.66
N GLU A 15 -35.60 -2.81 20.85
CA GLU A 15 -36.34 -2.91 22.07
C GLU A 15 -35.47 -3.43 23.23
N TYR A 16 -35.86 -3.09 24.46
CA TYR A 16 -35.06 -3.37 25.67
C TYR A 16 -34.66 -4.84 25.81
N GLU A 17 -35.53 -5.76 25.40
CA GLU A 17 -35.26 -7.21 25.45
C GLU A 17 -34.10 -7.66 24.55
N TYR A 18 -33.82 -6.92 23.46
CA TYR A 18 -32.78 -7.27 22.49
C TYR A 18 -31.55 -6.35 22.58
N LEU A 19 -31.45 -5.50 23.58
CA LEU A 19 -30.38 -4.50 23.71
C LEU A 19 -28.98 -5.15 23.68
N TYR A 20 -28.80 -6.29 24.36
CA TYR A 20 -27.52 -7.03 24.35
C TYR A 20 -27.18 -7.56 22.95
N LEU A 21 -28.18 -8.09 22.24
CA LEU A 21 -27.98 -8.59 20.88
C LEU A 21 -27.65 -7.45 19.92
N TRP A 22 -28.32 -6.33 20.04
CA TRP A 22 -28.02 -5.10 19.29
C TRP A 22 -26.58 -4.65 19.50
N ASN A 23 -26.15 -4.49 20.74
CA ASN A 23 -24.79 -4.10 21.08
C ASN A 23 -23.74 -5.09 20.56
N LEU A 24 -24.01 -6.38 20.63
CA LEU A 24 -23.13 -7.40 20.07
C LEU A 24 -23.00 -7.27 18.55
N ILE A 25 -24.12 -7.14 17.85
CA ILE A 25 -24.13 -6.99 16.38
C ILE A 25 -23.40 -5.73 15.97
N THR A 26 -23.65 -4.58 16.64
CA THR A 26 -22.97 -3.33 16.34
C THR A 26 -21.45 -3.49 16.48
N LYS A 27 -20.98 -4.05 17.59
CA LYS A 27 -19.54 -4.32 17.79
C LYS A 27 -18.95 -5.25 16.74
N LEU A 28 -19.69 -6.26 16.30
CA LEU A 28 -19.23 -7.16 15.24
C LEU A 28 -19.13 -6.45 13.89
N ILE A 29 -20.07 -5.55 13.59
CA ILE A 29 -20.03 -4.73 12.37
C ILE A 29 -18.84 -3.76 12.43
N ASP A 30 -18.67 -3.03 13.54
CA ASP A 30 -17.56 -2.10 13.73
C ASP A 30 -16.19 -2.81 13.57
N ASN A 31 -16.05 -4.00 14.18
CA ASN A 31 -14.84 -4.80 14.05
C ASN A 31 -14.63 -5.30 12.61
N TYR A 32 -15.70 -5.70 11.93
CA TYR A 32 -15.63 -6.14 10.53
C TYR A 32 -15.20 -5.00 9.60
N ASP A 33 -15.76 -3.81 9.77
CA ASP A 33 -15.42 -2.64 8.95
C ASP A 33 -13.97 -2.20 9.20
N LEU A 34 -13.52 -2.25 10.47
CA LEU A 34 -12.14 -1.98 10.82
C LEU A 34 -11.19 -3.00 10.18
N GLN A 35 -11.49 -4.29 10.31
CA GLN A 35 -10.70 -5.36 9.71
C GLN A 35 -10.64 -5.21 8.19
N LYS A 36 -11.76 -4.91 7.54
CA LYS A 36 -11.83 -4.71 6.10
C LYS A 36 -10.92 -3.56 5.64
N ALA A 37 -10.88 -2.45 6.38
CA ALA A 37 -10.01 -1.33 6.08
C ALA A 37 -8.52 -1.74 6.11
N TYR A 38 -8.09 -2.53 7.10
CA TYR A 38 -6.72 -3.08 7.15
C TYR A 38 -6.44 -4.05 6.02
N ASP A 39 -7.38 -4.95 5.71
CA ASP A 39 -7.25 -5.91 4.62
C ASP A 39 -7.08 -5.20 3.27
N ASP A 40 -7.85 -4.15 3.01
CA ASP A 40 -7.76 -3.36 1.78
C ASP A 40 -6.42 -2.64 1.65
N ARG A 41 -5.85 -2.15 2.77
CA ARG A 41 -4.50 -1.55 2.79
C ARG A 41 -3.42 -2.57 2.46
N ILE A 42 -3.48 -3.77 3.06
CA ILE A 42 -2.50 -4.83 2.78
C ILE A 42 -2.60 -5.28 1.32
N LYS A 43 -3.81 -5.38 0.76
CA LYS A 43 -4.01 -5.70 -0.66
C LYS A 43 -3.36 -4.66 -1.57
N ARG A 44 -3.64 -3.37 -1.34
CA ARG A 44 -3.03 -2.28 -2.14
C ARG A 44 -1.51 -2.29 -2.03
N PHE A 45 -0.96 -2.52 -0.84
CA PHE A 45 0.47 -2.69 -0.63
C PHE A 45 1.02 -3.84 -1.49
N THR A 46 0.40 -5.03 -1.44
CA THR A 46 0.84 -6.20 -2.20
C THR A 46 0.73 -5.98 -3.70
N GLU A 47 -0.38 -5.40 -4.18
CA GLU A 47 -0.59 -5.09 -5.59
C GLU A 47 0.45 -4.09 -6.11
N THR A 48 0.79 -3.06 -5.31
CA THR A 48 1.80 -2.07 -5.69
C THR A 48 3.19 -2.70 -5.70
N CYS A 49 3.59 -3.42 -4.65
CA CYS A 49 4.90 -4.06 -4.60
C CYS A 49 5.09 -5.09 -5.73
N ASN A 50 4.04 -5.85 -6.07
CA ASN A 50 4.10 -6.88 -7.11
C ASN A 50 4.36 -6.32 -8.52
N LYS A 51 4.16 -5.01 -8.77
CA LYS A 51 4.56 -4.37 -10.03
C LYS A 51 6.09 -4.28 -10.18
N TYR A 52 6.81 -4.30 -9.09
CA TYR A 52 8.27 -4.13 -9.05
C TYR A 52 9.03 -5.43 -8.85
N LEU A 53 8.38 -6.47 -8.33
CA LEU A 53 9.02 -7.76 -8.11
C LEU A 53 9.10 -8.55 -9.42
N ILE A 54 10.30 -9.08 -9.72
CA ILE A 54 10.55 -9.96 -10.86
C ILE A 54 10.77 -11.38 -10.31
N ASP A 55 10.07 -12.36 -10.87
CA ASP A 55 10.11 -13.77 -10.45
C ASP A 55 9.72 -14.01 -8.98
N LYS A 56 9.05 -13.04 -8.37
CA LYS A 56 8.60 -13.08 -6.98
C LYS A 56 7.28 -12.32 -6.84
N HIS A 57 6.46 -12.73 -5.88
CA HIS A 57 5.26 -11.96 -5.56
C HIS A 57 4.89 -12.08 -4.08
N PHE A 58 4.32 -11.01 -3.55
CA PHE A 58 3.59 -11.03 -2.29
C PHE A 58 2.24 -11.69 -2.47
N ASN A 59 1.88 -12.54 -1.53
CA ASN A 59 0.55 -13.12 -1.44
C ASN A 59 -0.02 -12.87 -0.04
N TYR A 60 -1.16 -12.20 0.02
CA TYR A 60 -1.88 -11.97 1.26
C TYR A 60 -3.05 -12.94 1.39
N ASN A 61 -3.05 -13.73 2.45
CA ASN A 61 -4.14 -14.63 2.78
C ASN A 61 -5.01 -14.03 3.90
N GLN A 62 -6.17 -13.53 3.52
CA GLN A 62 -7.14 -12.92 4.43
C GLN A 62 -7.67 -13.87 5.52
N SER A 63 -7.78 -15.18 5.21
CA SER A 63 -8.32 -16.16 6.16
C SER A 63 -7.35 -16.52 7.28
N THR A 64 -6.03 -16.53 6.96
CA THR A 64 -4.97 -16.85 7.93
C THR A 64 -4.26 -15.59 8.43
N LEU A 65 -4.59 -14.42 7.86
CA LEU A 65 -3.91 -13.13 8.13
C LEU A 65 -2.39 -13.22 7.91
N SER A 66 -1.96 -13.99 6.90
CA SER A 66 -0.55 -14.14 6.57
C SER A 66 -0.19 -13.37 5.30
N LEU A 67 0.99 -12.77 5.31
CA LEU A 67 1.59 -12.11 4.17
C LEU A 67 2.94 -12.77 3.88
N ASP A 68 3.00 -13.49 2.78
CA ASP A 68 4.16 -14.29 2.39
C ASP A 68 4.72 -13.81 1.04
N VAL A 69 6.02 -14.02 0.83
CA VAL A 69 6.66 -13.80 -0.47
C VAL A 69 6.97 -15.15 -1.09
N PHE A 70 6.53 -15.33 -2.31
CA PHE A 70 6.78 -16.56 -3.07
C PHE A 70 7.71 -16.30 -4.24
N LEU A 71 8.54 -17.31 -4.55
CA LEU A 71 9.32 -17.36 -5.77
C LEU A 71 8.46 -17.98 -6.88
N ASP A 72 8.39 -17.33 -8.04
CA ASP A 72 7.71 -17.85 -9.22
C ASP A 72 8.64 -18.83 -9.95
N SER A 73 8.64 -20.11 -9.56
CA SER A 73 9.42 -21.14 -10.23
C SER A 73 8.57 -21.87 -11.26
N GLU A 74 8.99 -21.80 -12.54
CA GLU A 74 8.34 -22.54 -13.64
C GLU A 74 8.54 -24.08 -13.53
N VAL A 75 9.51 -24.53 -12.73
CA VAL A 75 9.99 -25.93 -12.78
C VAL A 75 9.33 -26.86 -11.77
N ASN A 76 8.76 -26.33 -10.69
CA ASN A 76 8.10 -27.16 -9.67
C ASN A 76 6.80 -26.50 -9.24
N SER A 77 5.71 -27.24 -9.28
CA SER A 77 4.37 -26.82 -8.78
C SER A 77 4.33 -26.48 -7.27
N LYS A 78 5.46 -26.47 -6.58
CA LYS A 78 5.59 -26.05 -5.18
C LYS A 78 6.03 -24.59 -5.15
N ARG A 79 5.12 -23.73 -4.70
CA ARG A 79 5.45 -22.34 -4.34
C ARG A 79 6.45 -22.36 -3.19
N GLU A 80 7.63 -21.85 -3.42
CA GLU A 80 8.66 -21.71 -2.39
C GLU A 80 8.51 -20.34 -1.73
N THR A 81 8.32 -20.33 -0.41
CA THR A 81 8.28 -19.09 0.36
C THR A 81 9.71 -18.62 0.61
N ILE A 82 9.97 -17.36 0.35
CA ILE A 82 11.27 -16.71 0.59
C ILE A 82 11.19 -15.67 1.70
N GLN A 83 12.31 -15.39 2.34
CA GLN A 83 12.41 -14.35 3.35
C GLN A 83 12.64 -12.98 2.70
N LEU A 84 12.17 -11.89 3.33
CA LEU A 84 12.42 -10.51 2.88
C LEU A 84 13.91 -10.17 2.77
N THR A 85 14.77 -10.87 3.53
CA THR A 85 16.22 -10.74 3.45
C THR A 85 16.80 -11.17 2.11
N GLN A 86 16.10 -12.03 1.37
CA GLN A 86 16.50 -12.55 0.07
C GLN A 86 16.11 -11.64 -1.11
N LEU A 87 15.38 -10.56 -0.83
CA LEU A 87 15.09 -9.51 -1.81
C LEU A 87 16.37 -8.74 -2.16
N SER A 88 16.46 -8.28 -3.41
CA SER A 88 17.53 -7.37 -3.87
C SER A 88 17.46 -6.01 -3.15
N SER A 89 18.50 -5.18 -3.29
CA SER A 89 18.52 -3.83 -2.70
C SER A 89 17.36 -2.96 -3.18
N GLY A 90 17.10 -2.94 -4.48
CA GLY A 90 15.99 -2.17 -5.06
C GLY A 90 14.62 -2.69 -4.61
N GLU A 91 14.42 -4.02 -4.59
CA GLU A 91 13.17 -4.63 -4.09
C GLU A 91 12.94 -4.27 -2.61
N LYS A 92 13.99 -4.33 -1.76
CA LYS A 92 13.90 -3.93 -0.35
C LYS A 92 13.53 -2.45 -0.19
N GLN A 93 14.11 -1.58 -1.02
CA GLN A 93 13.79 -0.14 -1.01
C GLN A 93 12.32 0.09 -1.35
N ILE A 94 11.81 -0.53 -2.41
CA ILE A 94 10.40 -0.45 -2.83
C ILE A 94 9.48 -0.96 -1.71
N VAL A 95 9.76 -2.15 -1.18
CA VAL A 95 8.95 -2.75 -0.11
C VAL A 95 8.96 -1.87 1.14
N SER A 96 10.13 -1.32 1.53
CA SER A 96 10.25 -0.43 2.69
C SER A 96 9.48 0.88 2.50
N LEU A 97 9.55 1.49 1.31
CA LEU A 97 8.83 2.72 1.00
C LEU A 97 7.31 2.50 1.07
N PHE A 98 6.80 1.51 0.34
CA PHE A 98 5.37 1.26 0.29
C PHE A 98 4.79 0.67 1.58
N SER A 99 5.59 -0.05 2.39
CA SER A 99 5.15 -0.45 3.73
C SER A 99 4.87 0.74 4.62
N LYS A 100 5.71 1.77 4.59
CA LYS A 100 5.48 3.01 5.32
C LYS A 100 4.22 3.73 4.85
N LEU A 101 4.04 3.85 3.52
CA LEU A 101 2.93 4.58 2.95
C LEU A 101 1.58 3.88 3.13
N TYR A 102 1.54 2.55 3.06
CA TYR A 102 0.29 1.80 3.16
C TYR A 102 0.00 1.25 4.56
N LEU A 103 1.03 0.85 5.34
CA LEU A 103 0.82 0.06 6.54
C LEU A 103 1.10 0.80 7.85
N GLU A 104 2.02 1.79 7.87
CA GLU A 104 2.42 2.44 9.12
C GLU A 104 1.47 3.55 9.57
N SER A 105 0.91 4.35 8.65
CA SER A 105 0.07 5.50 9.00
C SER A 105 -1.28 5.49 8.29
N ASN A 106 -2.29 6.01 8.99
CA ASN A 106 -3.61 6.34 8.41
C ASN A 106 -3.71 7.84 8.10
N GLU A 107 -2.71 8.62 8.48
CA GLU A 107 -2.71 10.07 8.33
C GLU A 107 -2.06 10.47 7.02
N LYS A 108 -2.52 11.58 6.50
CA LYS A 108 -1.93 12.25 5.35
C LYS A 108 -0.54 12.76 5.70
N SER A 109 0.40 12.61 4.78
CA SER A 109 1.79 12.94 5.02
C SER A 109 2.44 13.67 3.84
N ILE A 110 3.48 14.43 4.16
CA ILE A 110 4.41 14.98 3.17
C ILE A 110 5.53 13.93 2.99
N VAL A 111 5.68 13.46 1.77
CA VAL A 111 6.70 12.47 1.41
C VAL A 111 7.89 13.20 0.78
N ILE A 112 9.06 13.09 1.40
CA ILE A 112 10.30 13.69 0.90
C ILE A 112 11.26 12.54 0.57
N ILE A 113 11.73 12.48 -0.68
CA ILE A 113 12.64 11.44 -1.14
C ILE A 113 13.86 12.09 -1.78
N ASP A 114 15.03 11.70 -1.29
CA ASP A 114 16.32 12.09 -1.86
C ASP A 114 16.91 10.90 -2.62
N GLU A 115 17.35 11.13 -3.87
CA GLU A 115 17.95 10.12 -4.76
C GLU A 115 17.09 8.83 -4.88
N PRO A 116 15.80 8.93 -5.25
CA PRO A 116 14.92 7.74 -5.33
C PRO A 116 15.36 6.71 -6.37
N GLU A 117 16.18 7.10 -7.32
CA GLU A 117 16.73 6.24 -8.39
C GLU A 117 17.73 5.20 -7.91
N LEU A 118 18.31 5.36 -6.73
CA LEU A 118 19.34 4.46 -6.24
C LEU A 118 18.83 3.01 -6.21
N SER A 119 19.61 2.10 -6.78
CA SER A 119 19.29 0.67 -6.89
C SER A 119 18.04 0.31 -7.71
N LEU A 120 17.42 1.27 -8.40
CA LEU A 120 16.24 1.02 -9.21
C LEU A 120 16.58 0.91 -10.71
N SER A 121 15.93 -0.01 -11.40
CA SER A 121 15.96 -0.08 -12.86
C SER A 121 15.26 1.15 -13.47
N ILE A 122 15.61 1.51 -14.71
CA ILE A 122 14.98 2.63 -15.43
C ILE A 122 13.45 2.49 -15.47
N GLN A 123 12.94 1.28 -15.68
CA GLN A 123 11.51 1.03 -15.70
C GLN A 123 10.86 1.35 -14.34
N TRP A 124 11.49 0.94 -13.24
CA TRP A 124 10.99 1.21 -11.90
C TRP A 124 11.06 2.70 -11.56
N GLN A 125 12.12 3.40 -12.00
CA GLN A 125 12.24 4.84 -11.81
C GLN A 125 11.04 5.59 -12.40
N LYS A 126 10.62 5.25 -13.63
CA LYS A 126 9.47 5.88 -14.29
C LYS A 126 8.13 5.65 -13.58
N MET A 127 8.00 4.54 -12.87
CA MET A 127 6.77 4.15 -12.18
C MET A 127 6.68 4.70 -10.75
N LEU A 128 7.83 5.01 -10.13
CA LEU A 128 7.92 5.23 -8.68
C LEU A 128 7.07 6.41 -8.21
N LEU A 129 7.29 7.60 -8.75
CA LEU A 129 6.57 8.80 -8.30
C LEU A 129 5.07 8.71 -8.54
N PRO A 130 4.58 8.25 -9.71
CA PRO A 130 3.17 7.99 -9.92
C PRO A 130 2.57 7.02 -8.90
N ASP A 131 3.24 5.92 -8.58
CA ASP A 131 2.74 4.95 -7.60
C ASP A 131 2.76 5.51 -6.17
N VAL A 132 3.73 6.36 -5.80
CA VAL A 132 3.75 7.07 -4.50
C VAL A 132 2.57 8.03 -4.40
N MET A 133 2.32 8.85 -5.42
CA MET A 133 1.20 9.81 -5.41
C MET A 133 -0.18 9.16 -5.42
N ARG A 134 -0.30 7.94 -5.94
CA ARG A 134 -1.54 7.15 -5.89
C ARG A 134 -1.84 6.56 -4.51
N THR A 135 -0.91 6.65 -3.58
CA THR A 135 -1.21 6.25 -2.20
C THR A 135 -2.14 7.28 -1.54
N GLU A 136 -3.13 6.81 -0.80
CA GLU A 136 -4.09 7.70 -0.14
C GLU A 136 -3.45 8.60 0.92
N ASN A 137 -2.27 8.23 1.39
CA ASN A 137 -1.57 8.90 2.49
C ASN A 137 -0.54 9.96 2.03
N CYS A 138 -0.29 10.11 0.73
CA CYS A 138 0.62 11.12 0.20
C CYS A 138 -0.15 12.37 -0.24
N ASP A 139 -0.06 13.46 0.52
CA ASP A 139 -0.67 14.74 0.16
C ASP A 139 0.28 15.64 -0.64
N LEU A 140 1.57 15.54 -0.36
CA LEU A 140 2.62 16.28 -1.06
C LEU A 140 3.84 15.38 -1.22
N LEU A 141 4.36 15.32 -2.44
CA LEU A 141 5.60 14.63 -2.77
C LEU A 141 6.67 15.66 -3.16
N VAL A 142 7.79 15.61 -2.47
CA VAL A 142 8.99 16.41 -2.79
C VAL A 142 10.13 15.44 -3.08
N THR A 143 10.71 15.52 -4.26
CA THR A 143 11.77 14.60 -4.68
C THR A 143 12.97 15.37 -5.21
N VAL A 144 14.16 15.00 -4.76
CA VAL A 144 15.43 15.47 -5.32
C VAL A 144 16.08 14.31 -6.04
N THR A 145 16.45 14.50 -7.29
CA THR A 145 16.98 13.41 -8.14
C THR A 145 18.00 13.95 -9.16
N HIS A 146 18.94 13.09 -9.53
CA HIS A 146 19.83 13.30 -10.67
C HIS A 146 19.43 12.49 -11.90
N SER A 147 18.42 11.62 -11.80
CA SER A 147 17.96 10.81 -12.91
C SER A 147 16.75 11.45 -13.63
N PRO A 148 16.85 11.72 -14.92
CA PRO A 148 15.72 12.21 -15.69
C PRO A 148 14.56 11.18 -15.78
N PHE A 149 14.86 9.90 -15.62
CA PHE A 149 13.86 8.85 -15.72
C PHE A 149 12.86 8.84 -14.56
N ILE A 150 13.19 9.46 -13.42
CA ILE A 150 12.28 9.57 -12.27
C ILE A 150 11.05 10.42 -12.61
N PHE A 151 11.22 11.47 -13.42
CA PHE A 151 10.14 12.37 -13.81
C PHE A 151 9.73 12.24 -15.28
N GLU A 152 10.30 11.31 -16.04
CA GLU A 152 9.88 10.98 -17.41
C GLU A 152 8.52 10.24 -17.40
N ASN A 153 7.51 10.92 -16.86
CA ASN A 153 6.14 10.47 -16.67
C ASN A 153 5.20 11.70 -16.54
N GLU A 154 4.07 11.57 -15.85
CA GLU A 154 3.10 12.65 -15.63
C GLU A 154 3.65 13.88 -14.87
N PHE A 155 4.83 13.76 -14.21
CA PHE A 155 5.48 14.83 -13.44
C PHE A 155 6.57 15.58 -14.20
N ASP A 156 6.77 15.36 -15.48
CA ASP A 156 7.78 16.04 -16.30
C ASP A 156 7.64 17.57 -16.25
N TYR A 157 6.41 18.08 -16.24
CA TYR A 157 6.12 19.52 -16.14
C TYR A 157 6.40 20.11 -14.75
N ASP A 158 6.39 19.28 -13.71
CA ASP A 158 6.64 19.71 -12.33
C ASP A 158 8.13 19.72 -11.97
N ALA A 159 8.96 19.05 -12.79
CA ALA A 159 10.40 19.02 -12.60
C ALA A 159 11.03 20.41 -12.78
N LYS A 160 11.83 20.83 -11.82
CA LYS A 160 12.48 22.15 -11.80
C LYS A 160 13.98 22.02 -11.58
N GLU A 161 14.77 22.73 -12.38
CA GLU A 161 16.21 22.82 -12.20
C GLU A 161 16.54 23.78 -11.05
N ILE A 162 17.16 23.25 -9.98
CA ILE A 162 17.49 24.02 -8.77
C ILE A 162 18.39 25.24 -9.09
N ARG A 163 19.31 25.15 -10.05
CA ARG A 163 20.20 26.24 -10.42
C ARG A 163 19.46 27.53 -10.77
N ARG A 164 18.33 27.44 -11.44
CA ARG A 164 17.52 28.63 -11.82
C ARG A 164 17.03 29.42 -10.61
N TYR A 165 16.83 28.76 -9.48
CA TYR A 165 16.38 29.42 -8.26
C TYR A 165 17.53 30.00 -7.45
N ILE A 166 18.71 29.39 -7.47
CA ILE A 166 19.89 29.89 -6.77
C ILE A 166 20.42 31.16 -7.44
N GLU A 167 20.36 31.25 -8.77
CA GLU A 167 20.83 32.43 -9.52
C GLU A 167 19.91 33.66 -9.36
N MET A 168 18.62 33.47 -9.05
CA MET A 168 17.67 34.57 -8.81
C MET A 168 17.87 35.28 -7.46
N TYR A 169 18.61 34.69 -6.54
CA TYR A 169 18.85 35.23 -5.19
C TYR A 169 20.30 35.72 -4.98
N LYS A 170 21.13 35.78 -6.02
CA LYS A 170 22.42 36.43 -6.05
C LYS A 170 22.33 37.82 -6.71
#